data_424f307b542a42e783741eeace3446fa
#
_entry.id   424f307b542a42e783741eeace3446fa
#
_cell.length_a   1.000
_cell.length_b   1.000
_cell.length_c   1.000
_cell.angle_alpha   90.00
_cell.angle_beta   90.00
_cell.angle_gamma   90.00
#
_symmetry.space_group_name_H-M   'P 1'
#
loop_
_entity.id
_entity.type
_entity.pdbx_description
1 polymer ?
#
loop_
_entity_poly.entity_id
_entity_poly.type
_entity_poly.pdbx_seq_one_letter_code
_entity_poly.pdbx_strand_id
1 'polypeptide(L)'
;RSVISRETRSTLSIKSRVLQMTSMEADAGISLSALKVDGGASANDFLMQFQADIVNTQVRRPACIETTALGAAYLAGLAVGYWKNRDEIRENWQIGASFAPEMDEEDCKKLLKGWHRAVKCALAWAEDEI
;
A
#
# COMPACT_ATOMS: atom_id res chain seq x y z
N ARG A 1 -6.60 30.79 5.59
CA ARG A 1 -7.10 29.38 5.59
C ARG A 1 -6.46 28.68 4.39
N SER A 2 -5.33 28.01 4.62
CA SER A 2 -4.65 27.23 3.57
C SER A 2 -5.48 25.98 3.29
N VAL A 3 -5.98 25.87 2.09
CA VAL A 3 -6.56 24.65 1.56
C VAL A 3 -5.40 23.68 1.31
N ILE A 4 -5.07 22.86 2.31
CA ILE A 4 -4.24 21.68 2.06
C ILE A 4 -5.16 20.75 1.28
N SER A 5 -4.89 20.57 -0.01
CA SER A 5 -5.71 19.78 -0.89
C SER A 5 -5.82 18.33 -0.38
N ARG A 6 -6.91 17.64 -0.70
CA ARG A 6 -7.08 16.22 -0.37
C ARG A 6 -5.93 15.35 -0.90
N GLU A 7 -5.35 15.76 -2.01
CA GLU A 7 -4.17 15.12 -2.63
C GLU A 7 -2.93 15.15 -1.73
N THR A 8 -2.68 16.26 -1.05
CA THR A 8 -1.52 16.40 -0.15
C THR A 8 -1.61 15.46 1.05
N ARG A 9 -2.81 15.22 1.60
CA ARG A 9 -3.00 14.31 2.74
C ARG A 9 -2.81 12.84 2.35
N SER A 10 -3.31 12.42 1.18
CA SER A 10 -3.11 11.05 0.68
C SER A 10 -1.64 10.78 0.39
N THR A 11 -0.93 11.71 -0.22
CA THR A 11 0.49 11.61 -0.52
C THR A 11 1.35 11.48 0.75
N LEU A 12 1.03 12.20 1.82
CA LEU A 12 1.72 12.08 3.11
C LEU A 12 1.52 10.69 3.75
N SER A 13 0.31 10.16 3.71
CA SER A 13 0.00 8.83 4.24
C SER A 13 0.75 7.72 3.50
N ILE A 14 0.94 7.85 2.18
CA ILE A 14 1.65 6.85 1.38
C ILE A 14 3.15 6.87 1.68
N LYS A 15 3.75 8.05 1.77
CA LYS A 15 5.20 8.17 2.06
C LYS A 15 5.57 7.51 3.39
N SER A 16 4.69 7.54 4.40
CA SER A 16 4.93 6.83 5.67
C SER A 16 4.93 5.30 5.49
N ARG A 17 4.06 4.77 4.64
CA ARG A 17 3.98 3.33 4.35
C ARG A 17 5.20 2.82 3.60
N VAL A 18 5.77 3.63 2.70
CA VAL A 18 6.99 3.29 1.96
C VAL A 18 8.16 3.06 2.91
N LEU A 19 8.36 3.95 3.88
CA LEU A 19 9.43 3.78 4.88
C LEU A 19 9.25 2.50 5.70
N GLN A 20 8.01 2.15 6.06
CA GLN A 20 7.73 0.90 6.76
C GLN A 20 8.10 -0.31 5.88
N MET A 21 7.77 -0.29 4.60
CA MET A 21 8.08 -1.39 3.68
C MET A 21 9.58 -1.55 3.46
N THR A 22 10.30 -0.46 3.21
CA THR A 22 11.76 -0.48 3.06
C THR A 22 12.45 -1.01 4.31
N SER A 23 11.97 -0.62 5.49
CA SER A 23 12.49 -1.14 6.76
C SER A 23 12.18 -2.64 6.91
N MET A 24 10.96 -3.07 6.56
CA MET A 24 10.57 -4.49 6.62
C MET A 24 11.39 -5.36 5.66
N GLU A 25 11.67 -4.87 4.44
CA GLU A 25 12.55 -5.57 3.49
C GLU A 25 13.97 -5.70 4.02
N ALA A 26 14.50 -4.63 4.61
CA ALA A 26 15.84 -4.63 5.20
C ALA A 26 15.93 -5.59 6.40
N ASP A 27 14.92 -5.59 7.27
CA ASP A 27 14.88 -6.45 8.45
C ASP A 27 14.68 -7.93 8.08
N ALA A 28 13.85 -8.20 7.06
CA ALA A 28 13.55 -9.56 6.61
C ALA A 28 14.61 -10.15 5.66
N GLY A 29 15.46 -9.31 5.06
CA GLY A 29 16.45 -9.73 4.07
C GLY A 29 15.84 -10.26 2.76
N ILE A 30 14.61 -9.85 2.44
CA ILE A 30 13.86 -10.28 1.24
C ILE A 30 13.40 -9.08 0.43
N SER A 31 13.39 -9.20 -0.89
CA SER A 31 12.80 -8.21 -1.79
C SER A 31 11.36 -8.55 -2.12
N LEU A 32 10.48 -7.57 -2.11
CA LEU A 32 9.09 -7.73 -2.50
C LEU A 32 8.95 -7.84 -4.01
N SER A 33 8.38 -8.93 -4.50
CA SER A 33 8.06 -9.11 -5.91
C SER A 33 6.78 -8.37 -6.33
N ALA A 34 5.84 -8.21 -5.42
CA ALA A 34 4.61 -7.45 -5.61
C ALA A 34 3.98 -7.09 -4.26
N LEU A 35 3.32 -5.95 -4.20
CA LEU A 35 2.52 -5.50 -3.08
C LEU A 35 1.03 -5.75 -3.37
N LYS A 36 0.39 -6.54 -2.55
CA LYS A 36 -1.08 -6.72 -2.60
C LYS A 36 -1.74 -5.68 -1.71
N VAL A 37 -2.74 -5.00 -2.25
CA VAL A 37 -3.49 -3.92 -1.57
C VAL A 37 -4.97 -4.25 -1.53
N ASP A 38 -5.66 -3.76 -0.50
CA ASP A 38 -7.10 -3.93 -0.33
C ASP A 38 -7.73 -2.75 0.44
N GLY A 39 -9.04 -2.84 0.69
CA GLY A 39 -9.81 -1.82 1.38
C GLY A 39 -10.17 -0.62 0.50
N GLY A 40 -11.04 0.24 1.00
CA GLY A 40 -11.63 1.35 0.23
C GLY A 40 -10.61 2.33 -0.36
N ALA A 41 -9.47 2.56 0.30
CA ALA A 41 -8.42 3.43 -0.22
C ALA A 41 -7.75 2.88 -1.49
N SER A 42 -7.74 1.56 -1.67
CA SER A 42 -7.17 0.92 -2.85
C SER A 42 -7.97 1.16 -4.13
N ALA A 43 -9.21 1.64 -4.02
CA ALA A 43 -10.03 2.03 -5.17
C ALA A 43 -9.50 3.27 -5.91
N ASN A 44 -8.61 4.04 -5.29
CA ASN A 44 -8.02 5.23 -5.91
C ASN A 44 -6.78 4.84 -6.74
N ASP A 45 -6.91 4.87 -8.06
CA ASP A 45 -5.86 4.48 -9.01
C ASP A 45 -4.61 5.36 -8.91
N PHE A 46 -4.78 6.69 -8.72
CA PHE A 46 -3.65 7.60 -8.51
C PHE A 46 -2.85 7.22 -7.27
N LEU A 47 -3.54 6.87 -6.19
CA LEU A 47 -2.91 6.43 -4.95
C LEU A 47 -2.11 5.14 -5.16
N MET A 48 -2.65 4.19 -5.92
CA MET A 48 -2.02 2.91 -6.21
C MET A 48 -0.81 3.07 -7.14
N GLN A 49 -0.92 3.89 -8.18
CA GLN A 49 0.20 4.20 -9.06
C GLN A 49 1.33 4.90 -8.30
N PHE A 50 1.01 5.95 -7.54
CA PHE A 50 2.00 6.64 -6.73
C PHE A 50 2.70 5.71 -5.72
N GLN A 51 1.95 4.76 -5.14
CA GLN A 51 2.54 3.76 -4.24
C GLN A 51 3.49 2.82 -4.99
N ALA A 52 3.11 2.35 -6.19
CA ALA A 52 3.98 1.52 -7.02
C ALA A 52 5.28 2.25 -7.37
N ASP A 53 5.19 3.52 -7.76
CA ASP A 53 6.33 4.35 -8.14
C ASP A 53 7.31 4.54 -6.98
N ILE A 54 6.81 4.94 -5.81
CA ILE A 54 7.65 5.25 -4.66
C ILE A 54 8.27 4.01 -4.03
N VAL A 55 7.55 2.87 -3.99
CA VAL A 55 8.07 1.58 -3.49
C VAL A 55 8.94 0.88 -4.53
N ASN A 56 8.88 1.33 -5.80
CA ASN A 56 9.52 0.69 -6.94
C ASN A 56 9.14 -0.80 -7.07
N THR A 57 7.87 -1.11 -6.81
CA THR A 57 7.37 -2.49 -6.78
C THR A 57 5.95 -2.53 -7.35
N GLN A 58 5.64 -3.59 -8.09
CA GLN A 58 4.30 -3.77 -8.65
C GLN A 58 3.25 -3.82 -7.53
N VAL A 59 2.20 -2.99 -7.65
CA VAL A 59 1.02 -3.01 -6.77
C VAL A 59 -0.10 -3.78 -7.46
N ARG A 60 -0.70 -4.76 -6.77
CA ARG A 60 -1.80 -5.58 -7.27
C ARG A 60 -3.02 -5.40 -6.40
N ARG A 61 -4.11 -4.94 -7.01
CA ARG A 61 -5.41 -4.78 -6.38
C ARG A 61 -6.34 -5.90 -6.81
N PRO A 62 -7.02 -6.62 -5.88
CA PRO A 62 -7.99 -7.63 -6.24
C PRO A 62 -9.25 -7.01 -6.87
N ALA A 63 -10.04 -7.80 -7.59
CA ALA A 63 -11.32 -7.36 -8.14
C ALA A 63 -12.31 -6.98 -7.03
N CYS A 64 -12.31 -7.74 -5.93
CA CYS A 64 -13.05 -7.39 -4.71
C CYS A 64 -12.09 -6.76 -3.69
N ILE A 65 -12.27 -5.47 -3.41
CA ILE A 65 -11.43 -4.71 -2.47
C ILE A 65 -11.83 -4.90 -1.00
N GLU A 66 -13.01 -5.43 -0.73
CA GLU A 66 -13.51 -5.72 0.63
C GLU A 66 -13.05 -7.12 1.09
N THR A 67 -11.75 -7.32 1.19
CA THR A 67 -11.14 -8.64 1.46
C THR A 67 -11.46 -9.19 2.84
N THR A 68 -11.73 -8.33 3.83
CA THR A 68 -12.13 -8.76 5.17
C THR A 68 -13.50 -9.46 5.14
N ALA A 69 -14.49 -8.84 4.49
CA ALA A 69 -15.82 -9.43 4.31
C ALA A 69 -15.76 -10.70 3.45
N LEU A 70 -14.97 -10.67 2.37
CA LEU A 70 -14.76 -11.81 1.50
C LEU A 70 -14.09 -12.98 2.24
N GLY A 71 -13.11 -12.71 3.10
CA GLY A 71 -12.46 -13.71 3.93
C GLY A 71 -13.44 -14.40 4.89
N ALA A 72 -14.31 -13.64 5.53
CA ALA A 72 -15.36 -14.17 6.38
C ALA A 72 -16.35 -15.06 5.59
N ALA A 73 -16.73 -14.61 4.38
CA ALA A 73 -17.60 -15.39 3.50
C ALA A 73 -16.95 -16.70 3.05
N TYR A 74 -15.65 -16.70 2.74
CA TYR A 74 -14.90 -17.92 2.40
C TYR A 74 -14.83 -18.90 3.56
N LEU A 75 -14.60 -18.43 4.79
CA LEU A 75 -14.58 -19.28 5.98
C LEU A 75 -15.95 -19.88 6.24
N ALA A 76 -17.02 -19.10 6.13
CA ALA A 76 -18.38 -19.60 6.27
C ALA A 76 -18.70 -20.63 5.18
N GLY A 77 -18.34 -20.37 3.93
CA GLY A 77 -18.55 -21.30 2.82
C GLY A 77 -17.81 -22.63 2.99
N LEU A 78 -16.57 -22.60 3.52
CA LEU A 78 -15.85 -23.83 3.88
C LEU A 78 -16.58 -24.60 5.00
N ALA A 79 -17.06 -23.91 6.01
CA ALA A 79 -17.73 -24.54 7.16
C ALA A 79 -19.04 -25.26 6.76
N VAL A 80 -19.77 -24.71 5.80
CA VAL A 80 -21.05 -25.33 5.32
C VAL A 80 -20.86 -26.21 4.08
N GLY A 81 -19.60 -26.40 3.60
CA GLY A 81 -19.30 -27.25 2.45
C GLY A 81 -19.64 -26.65 1.08
N TYR A 82 -19.83 -25.32 1.02
CA TYR A 82 -20.01 -24.62 -0.26
C TYR A 82 -18.71 -24.64 -1.07
N TRP A 83 -17.55 -24.41 -0.42
CA TRP A 83 -16.21 -24.60 -0.97
C TRP A 83 -15.64 -25.93 -0.45
N LYS A 84 -15.08 -26.75 -1.33
CA LYS A 84 -14.50 -28.06 -0.96
C LYS A 84 -13.18 -27.92 -0.20
N ASN A 85 -12.38 -26.93 -0.59
CA ASN A 85 -11.05 -26.70 -0.02
C ASN A 85 -10.56 -25.28 -0.30
N ARG A 86 -9.37 -24.95 0.23
CA ARG A 86 -8.74 -23.64 0.05
C ARG A 86 -8.26 -23.36 -1.38
N ASP A 87 -7.98 -24.41 -2.15
CA ASP A 87 -7.46 -24.24 -3.51
C ASP A 87 -8.57 -23.77 -4.44
N GLU A 88 -9.79 -24.26 -4.27
CA GLU A 88 -10.99 -23.76 -4.97
C GLU A 88 -11.24 -22.26 -4.66
N ILE A 89 -10.97 -21.81 -3.43
CA ILE A 89 -11.04 -20.39 -3.08
C ILE A 89 -9.94 -19.58 -3.78
N ARG A 90 -8.72 -20.11 -3.84
CA ARG A 90 -7.60 -19.44 -4.52
C ARG A 90 -7.84 -19.25 -6.02
N GLU A 91 -8.50 -20.21 -6.67
CA GLU A 91 -8.87 -20.11 -8.09
C GLU A 91 -9.90 -18.99 -8.34
N ASN A 92 -10.72 -18.66 -7.35
CA ASN A 92 -11.68 -17.56 -7.42
C ASN A 92 -11.06 -16.17 -7.16
N TRP A 93 -9.81 -16.12 -6.68
CA TRP A 93 -9.14 -14.85 -6.46
C TRP A 93 -8.69 -14.24 -7.79
N GLN A 94 -9.22 -13.06 -8.12
CA GLN A 94 -8.93 -12.36 -9.37
C GLN A 94 -8.22 -11.04 -9.10
N ILE A 95 -7.22 -10.75 -9.93
CA ILE A 95 -6.60 -9.43 -9.98
C ILE A 95 -7.54 -8.48 -10.73
N GLY A 96 -7.98 -7.41 -10.08
CA GLY A 96 -8.79 -6.37 -10.70
C GLY A 96 -7.96 -5.31 -11.44
N ALA A 97 -6.80 -4.94 -10.85
CA ALA A 97 -5.86 -4.00 -11.46
C ALA A 97 -4.42 -4.25 -10.98
N SER A 98 -3.47 -3.89 -11.81
CA SER A 98 -2.03 -3.91 -11.51
C SER A 98 -1.41 -2.59 -11.91
N PHE A 99 -0.54 -2.05 -11.05
CA PHE A 99 0.17 -0.80 -11.24
C PHE A 99 1.67 -1.11 -11.19
N ALA A 100 2.37 -0.83 -12.27
CA ALA A 100 3.82 -0.95 -12.35
C ALA A 100 4.47 0.40 -12.06
N PRO A 101 5.71 0.45 -11.52
CA PRO A 101 6.46 1.70 -11.40
C PRO A 101 6.65 2.38 -12.76
N GLU A 102 6.33 3.66 -12.85
CA GLU A 102 6.43 4.48 -14.08
C GLU A 102 7.19 5.78 -13.85
N MET A 103 7.37 6.21 -12.59
CA MET A 103 8.05 7.45 -12.24
C MET A 103 9.57 7.30 -12.36
N ASP A 104 10.23 8.35 -12.87
CA ASP A 104 11.69 8.40 -12.95
C ASP A 104 12.34 8.30 -11.56
N GLU A 105 13.46 7.59 -11.49
CA GLU A 105 14.19 7.36 -10.23
C GLU A 105 14.62 8.66 -9.56
N GLU A 106 14.97 9.69 -10.33
CA GLU A 106 15.35 11.00 -9.80
C GLU A 106 14.16 11.69 -9.08
N ASP A 107 12.97 11.62 -9.66
CA ASP A 107 11.78 12.21 -9.06
C ASP A 107 11.34 11.44 -7.80
N CYS A 108 11.43 10.11 -7.82
CA CYS A 108 11.25 9.31 -6.62
C CYS A 108 12.22 9.71 -5.51
N LYS A 109 13.53 9.85 -5.82
CA LYS A 109 14.55 10.30 -4.87
C LYS A 109 14.28 11.69 -4.30
N LYS A 110 13.83 12.63 -5.13
CA LYS A 110 13.44 13.99 -4.66
C LYS A 110 12.29 13.93 -3.68
N LEU A 111 11.25 13.14 -3.99
CA LEU A 111 10.09 12.97 -3.13
C LEU A 111 10.45 12.31 -1.80
N LEU A 112 11.26 11.25 -1.81
CA LEU A 112 11.75 10.57 -0.62
C LEU A 112 12.63 11.48 0.25
N LYS A 113 13.54 12.24 -0.37
CA LYS A 113 14.37 13.23 0.34
C LYS A 113 13.51 14.29 1.04
N GLY A 114 12.47 14.79 0.37
CA GLY A 114 11.54 15.74 0.96
C GLY A 114 10.79 15.14 2.16
N TRP A 115 10.39 13.88 2.05
CA TRP A 115 9.74 13.14 3.14
C TRP A 115 10.68 12.96 4.35
N HIS A 116 11.91 12.47 4.14
CA HIS A 116 12.88 12.31 5.22
C HIS A 116 13.16 13.62 5.94
N ARG A 117 13.21 14.74 5.20
CA ARG A 117 13.34 16.07 5.79
C ARG A 117 12.14 16.43 6.67
N ALA A 118 10.92 16.16 6.20
CA ALA A 118 9.70 16.41 6.97
C ALA A 118 9.66 15.59 8.27
N VAL A 119 10.06 14.31 8.21
CA VAL A 119 10.16 13.45 9.41
C VAL A 119 11.18 13.99 10.40
N LYS A 120 12.37 14.41 9.93
CA LYS A 120 13.37 15.02 10.82
C LYS A 120 12.85 16.29 11.51
N CYS A 121 12.11 17.14 10.81
CA CYS A 121 11.52 18.34 11.40
C CYS A 121 10.46 17.97 12.46
N ALA A 122 9.65 16.94 12.21
CA ALA A 122 8.64 16.48 13.18
C ALA A 122 9.28 15.87 14.43
N LEU A 123 10.37 15.12 14.29
CA LEU A 123 11.12 14.55 15.42
C LEU A 123 11.78 15.66 16.24
N ALA A 124 12.44 16.64 15.60
CA ALA A 124 13.03 17.77 16.31
C ALA A 124 12.00 18.57 17.10
N TRP A 125 10.80 18.78 16.53
CA TRP A 125 9.72 19.44 17.27
C TRP A 125 9.33 18.66 18.55
N ALA A 126 9.20 17.34 18.46
CA ALA A 126 8.84 16.52 19.60
C ALA A 126 9.91 16.53 20.72
N GLU A 127 11.18 16.76 20.37
CA GLU A 127 12.27 16.87 21.36
C GLU A 127 12.27 18.22 22.09
N ASP A 128 11.74 19.29 21.49
CA ASP A 128 11.69 20.63 22.08
C ASP A 128 10.53 20.77 23.11
N GLU A 129 9.61 19.81 23.23
CA GLU A 129 8.47 19.84 24.16
C GLU A 129 8.71 19.07 25.48
N ILE A 130 9.92 18.56 25.72
CA ILE A 130 10.35 17.89 26.95
C ILE A 130 11.35 18.76 27.69
#